data_fccc71232d098956f5679ea93a4ca3bd
#
_entry.id   fccc71232d098956f5679ea93a4ca3bd
#
_cell.length_a   1.000
_cell.length_b   1.000
_cell.length_c   1.000
_cell.angle_alpha   90.00
_cell.angle_beta   90.00
_cell.angle_gamma   90.00
#
_symmetry.space_group_name_H-M   'P 1'
#
loop_
_entity.id
_entity.type
_entity.pdbx_description
1 polymer ?
#
loop_
_entity_poly.entity_id
_entity_poly.type
_entity_poly.pdbx_seq_one_letter_code
_entity_poly.pdbx_strand_id
1 'polypeptide(L)'
;MLNLILMILLNFVVGGCIGLTGIAGFLLPMFYAGFLDMPSYASLALSFAAFLISGILGSVNYYKSGNLDLKTAGVLSAGSFVGALAGVKINLLIPADTMKIILYLVVLLSGISILLRKDKPGNTEKKAVQSVPFFLVLGAVTGAVCAASGAGGPVLVMPILTLLGIPAHTAV
;
A
#
# COMPACT_ATOMS: atom_id res chain seq x y z
N MET A 1 -21.71 15.48 -13.98
CA MET A 1 -21.79 16.18 -12.68
C MET A 1 -21.84 15.19 -11.52
N LEU A 2 -22.77 14.21 -11.53
CA LEU A 2 -22.88 13.20 -10.46
C LEU A 2 -21.56 12.44 -10.22
N ASN A 3 -20.91 11.96 -11.27
CA ASN A 3 -19.63 11.23 -11.15
C ASN A 3 -18.53 12.08 -10.52
N LEU A 4 -18.49 13.38 -10.79
CA LEU A 4 -17.49 14.26 -10.17
C LEU A 4 -17.74 14.42 -8.67
N ILE A 5 -19.00 14.59 -8.27
CA ILE A 5 -19.38 14.69 -6.86
C ILE A 5 -19.06 13.39 -6.13
N LEU A 6 -19.38 12.23 -6.74
CA LEU A 6 -19.04 10.91 -6.20
C LEU A 6 -17.53 10.72 -6.04
N MET A 7 -16.73 11.15 -7.03
CA MET A 7 -15.27 11.10 -6.95
C MET A 7 -14.73 11.94 -5.79
N ILE A 8 -15.22 13.17 -5.62
CA ILE A 8 -14.77 14.07 -4.55
C ILE A 8 -15.15 13.47 -3.19
N LEU A 9 -16.40 13.02 -3.03
CA LEU A 9 -16.87 12.42 -1.79
C LEU A 9 -16.07 11.17 -1.42
N LEU A 10 -15.84 10.29 -2.40
CA LEU A 10 -15.07 9.07 -2.18
C LEU A 10 -13.62 9.37 -1.79
N ASN A 11 -12.96 10.29 -2.51
CA ASN A 11 -11.60 10.68 -2.17
C ASN A 11 -11.51 11.26 -0.76
N PHE A 12 -12.52 12.02 -0.33
CA PHE A 12 -12.58 12.57 1.03
C PHE A 12 -12.72 11.44 2.07
N VAL A 13 -13.66 10.52 1.86
CA VAL A 13 -13.90 9.37 2.76
C VAL A 13 -12.68 8.45 2.81
N VAL A 14 -12.18 8.04 1.64
CA VAL A 14 -11.02 7.13 1.56
C VAL A 14 -9.75 7.82 2.09
N GLY A 15 -9.56 9.11 1.80
CA GLY A 15 -8.46 9.89 2.35
C GLY A 15 -8.50 9.95 3.88
N GLY A 16 -9.68 10.14 4.48
CA GLY A 16 -9.88 10.04 5.92
C GLY A 16 -9.56 8.64 6.46
N CYS A 17 -10.02 7.59 5.78
CA CYS A 17 -9.68 6.21 6.15
C CYS A 17 -8.18 5.92 6.03
N ILE A 18 -7.50 6.41 4.99
CA ILE A 18 -6.04 6.29 4.85
C ILE A 18 -5.34 6.99 6.01
N GLY A 19 -5.78 8.19 6.37
CA GLY A 19 -5.21 8.95 7.49
C GLY A 19 -5.36 8.23 8.84
N LEU A 20 -6.44 7.48 9.04
CA LEU A 20 -6.70 6.74 10.27
C LEU A 20 -6.05 5.37 10.31
N THR A 21 -6.03 4.63 9.19
CA THR A 21 -5.64 3.22 9.14
C THR A 21 -4.36 2.96 8.34
N GLY A 22 -3.96 3.89 7.50
CA GLY A 22 -2.84 3.72 6.57
C GLY A 22 -3.10 2.77 5.39
N ILE A 23 -4.21 2.04 5.36
CA ILE A 23 -4.39 0.87 4.48
C ILE A 23 -5.50 1.05 3.42
N ALA A 24 -6.45 1.94 3.63
CA ALA A 24 -7.67 2.03 2.81
C ALA A 24 -7.47 2.46 1.34
N GLY A 25 -6.23 2.73 0.91
CA GLY A 25 -5.92 3.26 -0.43
C GLY A 25 -6.37 2.39 -1.59
N PHE A 26 -6.40 1.07 -1.41
CA PHE A 26 -6.84 0.12 -2.44
C PHE A 26 -8.31 0.32 -2.88
N LEU A 27 -9.12 1.00 -2.08
CA LEU A 27 -10.51 1.30 -2.42
C LEU A 27 -10.63 2.25 -3.61
N LEU A 28 -9.65 3.15 -3.82
CA LEU A 28 -9.69 4.11 -4.93
C LEU A 28 -9.66 3.44 -6.30
N PRO A 29 -8.64 2.61 -6.63
CA PRO A 29 -8.60 1.98 -7.94
C PRO A 29 -9.76 0.99 -8.14
N MET A 30 -10.22 0.31 -7.09
CA MET A 30 -11.39 -0.56 -7.16
C MET A 30 -12.66 0.22 -7.53
N PHE A 31 -12.87 1.38 -6.91
CA PHE A 31 -14.03 2.21 -7.20
C PHE A 31 -13.98 2.82 -8.60
N TYR A 32 -12.82 3.36 -8.99
CA TYR A 32 -12.68 3.99 -10.30
C TYR A 32 -12.83 2.97 -11.44
N ALA A 33 -12.21 1.80 -11.33
CA ALA A 33 -12.28 0.77 -12.35
C ALA A 33 -13.58 -0.05 -12.30
N GLY A 34 -14.14 -0.27 -11.10
CA GLY A 34 -15.31 -1.14 -10.93
C GLY A 34 -16.64 -0.43 -10.98
N PHE A 35 -16.71 0.82 -10.48
CA PHE A 35 -17.98 1.56 -10.37
C PHE A 35 -18.12 2.67 -11.42
N LEU A 36 -17.00 3.32 -11.78
CA LEU A 36 -17.01 4.39 -12.78
C LEU A 36 -16.59 3.91 -14.18
N ASP A 37 -16.35 2.61 -14.35
CA ASP A 37 -15.90 1.97 -15.59
C ASP A 37 -14.71 2.69 -16.26
N MET A 38 -13.84 3.28 -15.42
CA MET A 38 -12.65 3.96 -15.93
C MET A 38 -11.61 2.95 -16.40
N PRO A 39 -10.87 3.27 -17.47
CA PRO A 39 -9.75 2.42 -17.90
C PRO A 39 -8.76 2.19 -16.75
N SER A 40 -8.22 0.96 -16.62
CA SER A 40 -7.34 0.58 -15.51
C SER A 40 -6.16 1.53 -15.33
N TYR A 41 -5.55 1.99 -16.42
CA TYR A 41 -4.42 2.93 -16.36
C TYR A 41 -4.82 4.30 -15.77
N ALA A 42 -6.00 4.81 -16.08
CA ALA A 42 -6.50 6.08 -15.54
C ALA A 42 -6.88 5.94 -14.06
N SER A 43 -7.51 4.83 -13.69
CA SER A 43 -7.86 4.49 -12.30
C SER A 43 -6.60 4.41 -11.43
N LEU A 44 -5.56 3.74 -11.92
CA LEU A 44 -4.27 3.62 -11.22
C LEU A 44 -3.56 4.98 -11.11
N ALA A 45 -3.52 5.77 -12.20
CA ALA A 45 -2.86 7.07 -12.19
C ALA A 45 -3.48 8.03 -11.17
N LEU A 46 -4.82 8.09 -11.11
CA LEU A 46 -5.54 8.91 -10.13
C LEU A 46 -5.29 8.42 -8.69
N SER A 47 -5.30 7.11 -8.49
CA SER A 47 -5.06 6.52 -7.18
C SER A 47 -3.63 6.80 -6.69
N PHE A 48 -2.63 6.67 -7.56
CA PHE A 48 -1.24 6.97 -7.21
C PHE A 48 -1.01 8.45 -6.94
N ALA A 49 -1.70 9.35 -7.65
CA ALA A 49 -1.65 10.78 -7.34
C ALA A 49 -2.19 11.05 -5.91
N ALA A 50 -3.31 10.42 -5.54
CA ALA A 50 -3.85 10.51 -4.18
C ALA A 50 -2.91 9.91 -3.13
N PHE A 51 -2.27 8.76 -3.44
CA PHE A 51 -1.28 8.13 -2.54
C PHE A 51 -0.02 8.96 -2.36
N LEU A 52 0.42 9.66 -3.39
CA LEU A 52 1.57 10.56 -3.29
C LEU A 52 1.31 11.66 -2.25
N ILE A 53 0.15 12.31 -2.32
CA ILE A 53 -0.23 13.37 -1.39
C ILE A 53 -0.37 12.80 0.03
N SER A 54 -1.12 11.72 0.21
CA SER A 54 -1.33 11.10 1.53
C SER A 54 -0.03 10.53 2.10
N GLY A 55 0.84 9.98 1.25
CA GLY A 55 2.15 9.45 1.65
C GLY A 55 3.09 10.54 2.15
N ILE A 56 3.14 11.69 1.48
CA ILE A 56 3.94 12.85 1.95
C ILE A 56 3.43 13.33 3.30
N LEU A 57 2.11 13.55 3.42
CA LEU A 57 1.50 14.03 4.67
C LEU A 57 1.70 13.01 5.81
N GLY A 58 1.50 11.72 5.53
CA GLY A 58 1.74 10.65 6.49
C GLY A 58 3.19 10.60 6.95
N SER A 59 4.14 10.62 6.01
CA SER A 59 5.57 10.58 6.33
C SER A 59 6.01 11.75 7.21
N VAL A 60 5.52 12.96 6.93
CA VAL A 60 5.79 14.15 7.77
C VAL A 60 5.22 13.98 9.16
N ASN A 61 4.01 13.43 9.28
CA ASN A 61 3.36 13.23 10.57
C ASN A 61 4.08 12.16 11.41
N TYR A 62 4.43 11.02 10.82
CA TYR A 62 5.18 9.96 11.49
C TYR A 62 6.59 10.39 11.87
N TYR A 63 7.24 11.21 11.04
CA TYR A 63 8.53 11.80 11.36
C TYR A 63 8.44 12.72 12.60
N LYS A 64 7.44 13.61 12.62
CA LYS A 64 7.21 14.51 13.78
C LYS A 64 6.85 13.77 15.06
N SER A 65 6.17 12.64 14.95
CA SER A 65 5.78 11.79 16.08
C SER A 65 6.92 10.89 16.59
N GLY A 66 8.09 10.90 15.93
CA GLY A 66 9.25 10.06 16.30
C GLY A 66 9.07 8.56 16.01
N ASN A 67 8.02 8.19 15.27
CA ASN A 67 7.69 6.79 14.95
C ASN A 67 8.26 6.31 13.59
N LEU A 68 8.96 7.19 12.86
CA LEU A 68 9.53 6.85 11.56
C LEU A 68 10.99 6.41 11.69
N ASP A 69 11.28 5.15 11.41
CA ASP A 69 12.66 4.69 11.20
C ASP A 69 13.12 5.04 9.79
N LEU A 70 13.81 6.18 9.66
CA LEU A 70 14.29 6.71 8.38
C LEU A 70 15.20 5.73 7.63
N LYS A 71 15.96 4.89 8.34
CA LYS A 71 16.88 3.94 7.72
C LYS A 71 16.10 2.82 7.03
N THR A 72 15.18 2.19 7.75
CA THR A 72 14.34 1.12 7.20
C THR A 72 13.39 1.66 6.13
N ALA A 73 12.77 2.82 6.36
CA ALA A 73 11.90 3.47 5.38
C ALA A 73 12.64 3.83 4.09
N GLY A 74 13.87 4.36 4.19
CA GLY A 74 14.68 4.72 3.02
C GLY A 74 15.07 3.52 2.17
N VAL A 75 15.51 2.43 2.82
CA VAL A 75 15.86 1.19 2.11
C VAL A 75 14.64 0.55 1.44
N LEU A 76 13.52 0.49 2.16
CA LEU A 76 12.28 -0.06 1.65
C LEU A 76 11.75 0.78 0.47
N SER A 77 11.81 2.10 0.57
CA SER A 77 11.41 3.02 -0.50
C SER A 77 12.27 2.89 -1.74
N ALA A 78 13.59 2.77 -1.58
CA ALA A 78 14.51 2.54 -2.70
C ALA A 78 14.21 1.22 -3.43
N GLY A 79 13.99 0.14 -2.68
CA GLY A 79 13.54 -1.13 -3.23
C GLY A 79 12.20 -1.01 -3.94
N SER A 80 11.21 -0.37 -3.29
CA SER A 80 9.87 -0.18 -3.85
C SER A 80 9.88 0.66 -5.13
N PHE A 81 10.75 1.64 -5.25
CA PHE A 81 10.90 2.44 -6.47
C PHE A 81 11.32 1.58 -7.66
N VAL A 82 12.35 0.74 -7.48
CA VAL A 82 12.81 -0.19 -8.52
C VAL A 82 11.71 -1.22 -8.85
N GLY A 83 11.08 -1.78 -7.82
CA GLY A 83 9.97 -2.71 -7.98
C GLY A 83 8.77 -2.10 -8.70
N ALA A 84 8.42 -0.86 -8.39
CA ALA A 84 7.30 -0.17 -9.02
C ALA A 84 7.51 0.03 -10.53
N LEU A 85 8.74 0.34 -10.97
CA LEU A 85 9.04 0.43 -12.39
C LEU A 85 8.81 -0.90 -13.13
N ALA A 86 9.18 -2.02 -12.49
CA ALA A 86 8.90 -3.36 -13.02
C ALA A 86 7.39 -3.66 -13.01
N GLY A 87 6.70 -3.31 -11.91
CA GLY A 87 5.26 -3.51 -11.73
C GLY A 87 4.41 -2.77 -12.77
N VAL A 88 4.77 -1.53 -13.10
CA VAL A 88 4.10 -0.76 -14.16
C VAL A 88 4.26 -1.45 -15.51
N LYS A 89 5.46 -1.93 -15.84
CA LYS A 89 5.68 -2.70 -17.09
C LYS A 89 4.84 -3.97 -17.13
N ILE A 90 4.77 -4.69 -16.02
CA ILE A 90 3.92 -5.90 -15.88
C ILE A 90 2.45 -5.53 -16.10
N ASN A 91 1.97 -4.45 -15.48
CA ASN A 91 0.59 -3.99 -15.65
C ASN A 91 0.24 -3.68 -17.11
N LEU A 92 1.17 -3.09 -17.88
CA LEU A 92 0.96 -2.79 -19.30
C LEU A 92 0.91 -4.04 -20.19
N LEU A 93 1.47 -5.17 -19.75
CA LEU A 93 1.53 -6.42 -20.50
C LEU A 93 0.34 -7.34 -20.19
N ILE A 94 -0.33 -7.14 -19.07
CA ILE A 94 -1.40 -8.01 -18.59
C ILE A 94 -2.77 -7.39 -18.90
N PRO A 95 -3.76 -8.17 -19.38
CA PRO A 95 -5.11 -7.69 -19.59
C PRO A 95 -5.73 -7.09 -18.32
N ALA A 96 -6.52 -6.02 -18.50
CA ALA A 96 -7.13 -5.27 -17.39
C ALA A 96 -7.97 -6.16 -16.45
N ASP A 97 -8.69 -7.14 -16.98
CA ASP A 97 -9.53 -8.05 -16.18
C ASP A 97 -8.69 -8.96 -15.29
N THR A 98 -7.55 -9.43 -15.79
CA THR A 98 -6.60 -10.21 -14.99
C THR A 98 -6.00 -9.36 -13.87
N MET A 99 -5.72 -8.09 -14.13
CA MET A 99 -5.24 -7.16 -13.10
C MET A 99 -6.28 -6.90 -12.01
N LYS A 100 -7.55 -6.78 -12.35
CA LYS A 100 -8.64 -6.68 -11.36
C LYS A 100 -8.69 -7.92 -10.46
N ILE A 101 -8.56 -9.11 -11.01
CA ILE A 101 -8.53 -10.36 -10.24
C ILE A 101 -7.33 -10.38 -9.29
N ILE A 102 -6.14 -10.00 -9.77
CA ILE A 102 -4.93 -9.92 -8.95
C ILE A 102 -5.13 -8.94 -7.80
N LEU A 103 -5.69 -7.76 -8.07
CA LEU A 103 -5.99 -6.76 -7.04
C LEU A 103 -6.92 -7.34 -5.97
N TYR A 104 -8.02 -7.99 -6.37
CA TYR A 104 -8.98 -8.57 -5.43
C TYR A 104 -8.35 -9.69 -4.59
N LEU A 105 -7.52 -10.53 -5.19
CA LEU A 105 -6.80 -11.59 -4.48
C LEU A 105 -5.80 -11.00 -3.46
N VAL A 106 -5.04 -9.99 -3.84
CA VAL A 106 -4.09 -9.32 -2.94
C VAL A 106 -4.81 -8.70 -1.75
N VAL A 107 -5.93 -8.02 -1.99
CA VAL A 107 -6.74 -7.39 -0.94
C VAL A 107 -7.37 -8.46 -0.03
N LEU A 108 -7.91 -9.54 -0.61
CA LEU A 108 -8.50 -10.65 0.15
C LEU A 108 -7.46 -11.32 1.05
N LEU A 109 -6.31 -11.67 0.51
CA LEU A 109 -5.23 -12.32 1.27
C LEU A 109 -4.70 -11.41 2.39
N SER A 110 -4.56 -10.11 2.11
CA SER A 110 -4.17 -9.13 3.12
C SER A 110 -5.22 -9.03 4.23
N GLY A 111 -6.51 -8.96 3.88
CA GLY A 111 -7.61 -8.93 4.84
C GLY A 111 -7.66 -10.19 5.72
N ILE A 112 -7.53 -11.36 5.12
CA ILE A 112 -7.45 -12.64 5.85
C ILE A 112 -6.23 -12.66 6.78
N SER A 113 -5.08 -12.19 6.32
CA SER A 113 -3.86 -12.11 7.13
C SER A 113 -4.04 -11.25 8.37
N ILE A 114 -4.75 -10.11 8.24
CA ILE A 114 -5.06 -9.22 9.35
C ILE A 114 -6.04 -9.87 10.33
N LEU A 115 -7.08 -10.54 9.83
CA LEU A 115 -8.12 -11.20 10.67
C LEU A 115 -7.58 -12.41 11.42
N LEU A 116 -6.68 -13.19 10.80
CA LEU A 116 -6.05 -14.36 11.43
C LEU A 116 -4.97 -13.97 12.42
N ARG A 117 -4.61 -12.72 12.48
CA ARG A 117 -3.62 -12.20 13.41
C ARG A 117 -4.16 -12.23 14.83
N LYS A 118 -3.65 -13.13 15.66
CA LYS A 118 -3.80 -13.06 17.11
C LYS A 118 -2.81 -12.00 17.62
N ASP A 119 -3.30 -10.88 18.10
CA ASP A 119 -2.48 -9.95 18.86
C ASP A 119 -1.95 -10.70 20.09
N LYS A 120 -0.67 -11.03 20.07
CA LYS A 120 0.04 -11.44 21.28
C LYS A 120 0.49 -10.14 21.95
N PRO A 121 -0.13 -9.74 23.06
CA PRO A 121 0.37 -8.62 23.83
C PRO A 121 1.67 -9.06 24.51
N GLY A 122 2.74 -8.41 24.19
CA GLY A 122 3.96 -8.47 24.98
C GLY A 122 5.06 -9.39 24.46
N ASN A 123 6.22 -8.81 24.40
CA ASN A 123 7.55 -9.40 24.35
C ASN A 123 7.89 -10.27 23.14
N THR A 124 8.13 -9.63 22.04
CA THR A 124 9.23 -10.07 21.21
C THR A 124 9.94 -8.83 20.64
N GLU A 125 10.89 -8.31 21.41
CA GLU A 125 12.11 -7.76 20.82
C GLU A 125 12.83 -8.93 20.11
N LYS A 126 12.18 -9.55 19.16
CA LYS A 126 12.91 -10.28 18.12
C LYS A 126 13.64 -9.19 17.40
N LYS A 127 14.97 -9.13 17.59
CA LYS A 127 15.88 -8.36 16.76
C LYS A 127 15.38 -8.50 15.34
N ALA A 128 14.63 -7.49 14.85
CA ALA A 128 14.20 -7.45 13.47
C ALA A 128 15.47 -7.72 12.68
N VAL A 129 15.41 -8.67 11.75
CA VAL A 129 16.55 -8.97 10.89
C VAL A 129 16.85 -7.69 10.14
N GLN A 130 17.76 -6.88 10.68
CA GLN A 130 18.12 -5.55 10.15
C GLN A 130 19.05 -5.70 8.94
N SER A 131 18.83 -6.71 8.11
CA SER A 131 19.62 -6.83 6.89
C SER A 131 19.06 -5.90 5.82
N VAL A 132 19.82 -4.87 5.49
CA VAL A 132 19.51 -3.94 4.41
C VAL A 132 19.07 -4.65 3.12
N PRO A 133 19.74 -5.74 2.65
CA PRO A 133 19.32 -6.44 1.44
C PRO A 133 17.92 -7.06 1.55
N PHE A 134 17.53 -7.52 2.74
CA PHE A 134 16.19 -8.09 2.95
C PHE A 134 15.09 -7.02 2.74
N PHE A 135 15.23 -5.85 3.35
CA PHE A 135 14.26 -4.76 3.19
C PHE A 135 14.24 -4.20 1.76
N LEU A 136 15.37 -4.21 1.07
CA LEU A 136 15.44 -3.80 -0.33
C LEU A 136 14.70 -4.76 -1.24
N VAL A 137 14.89 -6.07 -1.07
CA VAL A 137 14.15 -7.10 -1.82
C VAL A 137 12.66 -7.07 -1.47
N LEU A 138 12.33 -6.95 -0.18
CA LEU A 138 10.95 -6.82 0.27
C LEU A 138 10.27 -5.62 -0.36
N GLY A 139 10.93 -4.45 -0.36
CA GLY A 139 10.47 -3.24 -1.03
C GLY A 139 10.27 -3.47 -2.53
N ALA A 140 11.22 -4.11 -3.21
CA ALA A 140 11.13 -4.37 -4.64
C ALA A 140 9.93 -5.28 -4.98
N VAL A 141 9.73 -6.35 -4.24
CA VAL A 141 8.60 -7.28 -4.46
C VAL A 141 7.27 -6.59 -4.17
N THR A 142 7.15 -5.92 -3.01
CA THR A 142 5.91 -5.25 -2.63
C THR A 142 5.61 -4.06 -3.54
N GLY A 143 6.63 -3.30 -3.93
CA GLY A 143 6.51 -2.21 -4.89
C GLY A 143 6.04 -2.69 -6.26
N ALA A 144 6.58 -3.80 -6.76
CA ALA A 144 6.16 -4.39 -8.03
C ALA A 144 4.69 -4.84 -8.00
N VAL A 145 4.29 -5.58 -6.95
CA VAL A 145 2.91 -6.05 -6.80
C VAL A 145 1.94 -4.87 -6.62
N CYS A 146 2.29 -3.89 -5.79
CA CYS A 146 1.44 -2.71 -5.57
C CYS A 146 1.30 -1.85 -6.82
N ALA A 147 2.38 -1.63 -7.57
CA ALA A 147 2.34 -0.86 -8.81
C ALA A 147 1.57 -1.59 -9.92
N ALA A 148 1.67 -2.92 -9.97
CA ALA A 148 0.92 -3.72 -10.93
C ALA A 148 -0.58 -3.76 -10.59
N SER A 149 -0.95 -3.91 -9.32
CA SER A 149 -2.34 -4.12 -8.87
C SER A 149 -3.07 -2.85 -8.44
N GLY A 150 -2.33 -1.78 -8.06
CA GLY A 150 -2.92 -0.58 -7.47
C GLY A 150 -3.33 -0.74 -6.00
N ALA A 151 -2.92 -1.81 -5.34
CA ALA A 151 -3.35 -2.12 -3.97
C ALA A 151 -2.85 -1.12 -2.90
N GLY A 152 -1.83 -0.34 -3.22
CA GLY A 152 -1.17 0.54 -2.25
C GLY A 152 -0.14 -0.20 -1.38
N GLY A 153 0.98 0.49 -1.05
CA GLY A 153 2.12 -0.10 -0.33
C GLY A 153 1.77 -0.75 1.01
N PRO A 154 1.07 -0.04 1.91
CA PRO A 154 0.81 -0.53 3.27
C PRO A 154 0.01 -1.84 3.34
N VAL A 155 -0.83 -2.11 2.35
CA VAL A 155 -1.67 -3.33 2.29
C VAL A 155 -0.81 -4.61 2.34
N LEU A 156 0.34 -4.61 1.70
CA LEU A 156 1.25 -5.76 1.68
C LEU A 156 2.37 -5.62 2.71
N VAL A 157 2.95 -4.43 2.82
CA VAL A 157 4.12 -4.19 3.68
C VAL A 157 3.77 -4.35 5.15
N MET A 158 2.65 -3.80 5.61
CA MET A 158 2.25 -3.83 7.00
C MET A 158 2.11 -5.26 7.57
N PRO A 159 1.37 -6.19 6.92
CA PRO A 159 1.29 -7.56 7.42
C PRO A 159 2.66 -8.25 7.53
N ILE A 160 3.53 -8.04 6.54
CA ILE A 160 4.85 -8.66 6.50
C ILE A 160 5.74 -8.10 7.61
N LEU A 161 5.81 -6.77 7.77
CA LEU A 161 6.62 -6.14 8.81
C LEU A 161 6.15 -6.53 10.21
N THR A 162 4.84 -6.62 10.40
CA THR A 162 4.29 -7.04 11.70
C THR A 162 4.55 -8.52 12.01
N LEU A 163 4.57 -9.41 11.01
CA LEU A 163 5.00 -10.81 11.18
C LEU A 163 6.49 -10.88 11.54
N LEU A 164 7.30 -9.94 11.10
CA LEU A 164 8.72 -9.82 11.47
C LEU A 164 8.94 -9.22 12.87
N GLY A 165 7.86 -8.86 13.57
CA GLY A 165 7.92 -8.34 14.94
C GLY A 165 8.05 -6.82 15.02
N ILE A 166 7.92 -6.09 13.89
CA ILE A 166 7.88 -4.63 13.90
C ILE A 166 6.49 -4.19 14.39
N PRO A 167 6.40 -3.29 15.37
CA PRO A 167 5.11 -2.81 15.87
C PRO A 167 4.27 -2.18 14.77
N ALA A 168 2.94 -2.37 14.80
CA ALA A 168 2.05 -1.92 13.76
C ALA A 168 2.12 -0.39 13.52
N HIS A 169 2.31 0.41 14.58
CA HIS A 169 2.45 1.86 14.49
C HIS A 169 3.74 2.34 13.80
N THR A 170 4.74 1.46 13.68
CA THR A 170 5.99 1.72 12.96
C THR A 170 5.99 1.07 11.56
N ALA A 171 5.10 0.10 11.33
CA ALA A 171 5.00 -0.64 10.08
C ALA A 171 4.07 0.02 9.04
N VAL A 172 3.28 1.01 9.44
CA VAL A 172 2.43 1.86 8.59
C VAL A 172 3.23 3.05 8.10
#